data_b281c27dfa7cc19028f5c2e123d8df3a
#
_entry.id   b281c27dfa7cc19028f5c2e123d8df3a
#
_cell.length_a   1.000
_cell.length_b   1.000
_cell.length_c   1.000
_cell.angle_alpha   90.00
_cell.angle_beta   90.00
_cell.angle_gamma   90.00
#
_symmetry.space_group_name_H-M   'P 1'
#
loop_
_entity.id
_entity.type
_entity.pdbx_description
1 polymer ?
#
loop_
_entity_poly.entity_id
_entity_poly.type
_entity_poly.pdbx_seq_one_letter_code
_entity_poly.pdbx_strand_id
1 'polypeptide(L)'
;MKKDRLYAVTLYLLNHGKTSASELAKHFEVSVRTIQRDIDVLCQAGIPICAFTGTNGGYEILSDFKMNDQLASEDEYAYIATAINGLKTVTNNPVADDIYEKITAISKINNTGMILDFSVLREGDEKLLQTLQSAVKNKQVVRFTYTNNSGETRQHCVEPIAVIYKWYAWYMLAYNTAKQDYRTYKLVRMEDVCITEDEFSKEHRSAQDILNDCDNSYQGKDISTRVRMRCCGNAIHRIK
;
A
#
# COMPACT_ATOMS: atom_id res chain seq x y z
N MET A 1 -17.95 17.08 11.41
CA MET A 1 -18.09 17.98 12.57
C MET A 1 -18.04 17.26 13.92
N LYS A 2 -19.00 16.42 14.38
CA LYS A 2 -18.90 15.78 15.72
C LYS A 2 -17.82 14.69 15.76
N LYS A 3 -17.77 13.81 14.76
CA LYS A 3 -16.76 12.73 14.68
C LYS A 3 -15.34 13.26 14.60
N ASP A 4 -15.12 14.31 13.83
CA ASP A 4 -13.82 14.96 13.66
C ASP A 4 -13.31 15.55 14.97
N ARG A 5 -14.21 16.12 15.77
CA ARG A 5 -13.88 16.66 17.08
C ARG A 5 -13.51 15.57 18.09
N LEU A 6 -14.23 14.45 18.13
CA LEU A 6 -13.89 13.32 19.00
C LEU A 6 -12.48 12.82 18.71
N TYR A 7 -12.14 12.63 17.45
CA TYR A 7 -10.79 12.25 17.01
C TYR A 7 -9.74 13.28 17.43
N ALA A 8 -10.01 14.57 17.19
CA ALA A 8 -9.10 15.66 17.54
C ALA A 8 -8.90 15.78 19.08
N VAL A 9 -9.94 15.58 19.88
CA VAL A 9 -9.84 15.54 21.37
C VAL A 9 -8.96 14.38 21.82
N THR A 10 -9.10 13.20 21.21
CA THR A 10 -8.26 12.04 21.53
C THR A 10 -6.79 12.32 21.23
N LEU A 11 -6.48 12.82 20.03
CA LEU A 11 -5.11 13.18 19.64
C LEU A 11 -4.52 14.28 20.55
N TYR A 12 -5.33 15.25 20.93
CA TYR A 12 -4.90 16.32 21.82
C TYR A 12 -4.47 15.76 23.18
N LEU A 13 -5.31 14.90 23.79
CA LEU A 13 -4.99 14.27 25.08
C LEU A 13 -3.78 13.35 25.01
N LEU A 14 -3.59 12.61 23.90
CA LEU A 14 -2.41 11.77 23.69
C LEU A 14 -1.12 12.59 23.62
N ASN A 15 -1.18 13.77 23.01
CA ASN A 15 0.02 14.61 22.81
C ASN A 15 0.35 15.51 23.99
N HIS A 16 -0.65 15.93 24.77
CA HIS A 16 -0.48 16.92 25.83
C HIS A 16 -0.64 16.33 27.24
N GLY A 17 -1.04 15.06 27.33
CA GLY A 17 -1.32 14.43 28.61
C GLY A 17 -2.50 15.07 29.35
N LYS A 18 -2.40 15.15 30.68
CA LYS A 18 -3.47 15.66 31.52
C LYS A 18 -3.86 17.11 31.18
N THR A 19 -5.09 17.30 30.72
CA THR A 19 -5.62 18.60 30.28
C THR A 19 -6.97 18.89 30.95
N SER A 20 -7.18 20.12 31.40
CA SER A 20 -8.44 20.50 32.04
C SER A 20 -9.61 20.61 31.06
N ALA A 21 -10.84 20.38 31.54
CA ALA A 21 -12.04 20.53 30.72
C ALA A 21 -12.18 21.95 30.14
N SER A 22 -11.71 22.95 30.86
CA SER A 22 -11.75 24.35 30.43
C SER A 22 -10.77 24.64 29.31
N GLU A 23 -9.55 24.07 29.37
CA GLU A 23 -8.55 24.17 28.28
C GLU A 23 -9.03 23.50 27.00
N LEU A 24 -9.57 22.28 27.11
CA LEU A 24 -10.15 21.58 25.98
C LEU A 24 -11.32 22.39 25.38
N ALA A 25 -12.21 22.91 26.22
CA ALA A 25 -13.34 23.73 25.77
C ALA A 25 -12.89 24.97 25.01
N LYS A 26 -11.84 25.65 25.50
CA LYS A 26 -11.23 26.81 24.85
C LYS A 26 -10.56 26.45 23.55
N HIS A 27 -9.80 25.35 23.52
CA HIS A 27 -9.06 24.92 22.35
C HIS A 27 -9.97 24.50 21.19
N PHE A 28 -11.06 23.80 21.51
CA PHE A 28 -12.01 23.30 20.49
C PHE A 28 -13.21 24.24 20.27
N GLU A 29 -13.20 25.43 20.90
CA GLU A 29 -14.25 26.45 20.77
C GLU A 29 -15.66 25.92 21.09
N VAL A 30 -15.78 25.09 22.11
CA VAL A 30 -17.03 24.48 22.58
C VAL A 30 -17.24 24.70 24.07
N SER A 31 -18.45 24.41 24.58
CA SER A 31 -18.72 24.49 26.04
C SER A 31 -18.03 23.34 26.78
N VAL A 32 -17.70 23.55 28.06
CA VAL A 32 -17.20 22.51 28.97
C VAL A 32 -18.15 21.31 29.00
N ARG A 33 -19.47 21.54 28.98
CA ARG A 33 -20.49 20.49 28.92
C ARG A 33 -20.38 19.64 27.64
N THR A 34 -20.00 20.28 26.54
CA THR A 34 -19.76 19.54 25.26
C THR A 34 -18.55 18.64 25.37
N ILE A 35 -17.45 19.14 25.96
CA ILE A 35 -16.25 18.33 26.21
C ILE A 35 -16.57 17.14 27.12
N GLN A 36 -17.27 17.33 28.21
CA GLN A 36 -17.67 16.25 29.11
C GLN A 36 -18.44 15.16 28.37
N ARG A 37 -19.38 15.55 27.51
CA ARG A 37 -20.15 14.64 26.69
C ARG A 37 -19.30 13.90 25.63
N ASP A 38 -18.32 14.59 25.06
CA ASP A 38 -17.39 13.98 24.12
C ASP A 38 -16.47 12.97 24.83
N ILE A 39 -15.99 13.28 26.03
CA ILE A 39 -15.23 12.35 26.88
C ILE A 39 -16.05 11.11 27.22
N ASP A 40 -17.32 11.27 27.62
CA ASP A 40 -18.21 10.13 27.89
C ASP A 40 -18.37 9.22 26.67
N VAL A 41 -18.51 9.80 25.48
CA VAL A 41 -18.60 9.05 24.22
C VAL A 41 -17.29 8.33 23.91
N LEU A 42 -16.15 8.96 24.15
CA LEU A 42 -14.84 8.35 23.96
C LEU A 42 -14.61 7.18 24.92
N CYS A 43 -14.99 7.35 26.21
CA CYS A 43 -14.95 6.26 27.20
C CYS A 43 -15.86 5.09 26.79
N GLN A 44 -17.08 5.37 26.31
CA GLN A 44 -17.99 4.33 25.79
C GLN A 44 -17.44 3.63 24.54
N ALA A 45 -16.63 4.34 23.75
CA ALA A 45 -15.94 3.78 22.60
C ALA A 45 -14.66 2.98 22.97
N GLY A 46 -14.38 2.83 24.29
CA GLY A 46 -13.26 2.01 24.78
C GLY A 46 -11.94 2.77 24.98
N ILE A 47 -11.92 4.11 24.83
CA ILE A 47 -10.73 4.90 25.12
C ILE A 47 -10.63 5.11 26.64
N PRO A 48 -9.58 4.61 27.33
CA PRO A 48 -9.44 4.68 28.78
C PRO A 48 -9.01 6.08 29.21
N ILE A 49 -9.98 6.98 29.40
CA ILE A 49 -9.75 8.33 29.87
C ILE A 49 -10.00 8.38 31.38
N CYS A 50 -8.99 8.78 32.13
CA CYS A 50 -9.10 9.08 33.56
C CYS A 50 -9.57 10.52 33.78
N ALA A 51 -10.59 10.69 34.63
CA ALA A 51 -11.02 11.99 35.09
C ALA A 51 -10.46 12.28 36.49
N PHE A 52 -9.72 13.38 36.60
CA PHE A 52 -9.17 13.87 37.86
C PHE A 52 -10.01 15.04 38.37
N THR A 53 -10.34 15.05 39.67
CA THR A 53 -11.11 16.09 40.32
C THR A 53 -10.22 17.03 41.14
N GLY A 54 -10.68 18.23 41.44
CA GLY A 54 -9.98 19.22 42.28
C GLY A 54 -9.35 20.36 41.48
N THR A 55 -8.52 21.16 42.16
CA THR A 55 -7.93 22.40 41.61
C THR A 55 -7.03 22.14 40.37
N ASN A 56 -6.41 20.97 40.30
CA ASN A 56 -5.66 20.48 39.14
C ASN A 56 -6.40 19.33 38.41
N GLY A 57 -7.73 19.42 38.38
CA GLY A 57 -8.57 18.44 37.68
C GLY A 57 -8.42 18.47 36.17
N GLY A 58 -8.77 17.39 35.52
CA GLY A 58 -8.69 17.27 34.06
C GLY A 58 -8.92 15.87 33.59
N TYR A 59 -8.70 15.68 32.32
CA TYR A 59 -8.78 14.39 31.62
C TYR A 59 -7.41 13.98 31.11
N GLU A 60 -7.10 12.71 31.22
CA GLU A 60 -5.85 12.13 30.73
C GLU A 60 -6.13 10.74 30.21
N ILE A 61 -5.57 10.42 29.06
CA ILE A 61 -5.57 9.05 28.57
C ILE A 61 -4.50 8.28 29.36
N LEU A 62 -4.83 7.07 29.84
CA LEU A 62 -3.88 6.24 30.58
C LEU A 62 -2.59 6.06 29.76
N SER A 63 -1.43 6.23 30.41
CA SER A 63 -0.10 6.17 29.79
C SER A 63 0.18 4.82 29.07
N ASP A 64 -0.47 3.75 29.55
CA ASP A 64 -0.40 2.42 28.95
C ASP A 64 -1.37 2.24 27.78
N PHE A 65 -2.26 3.22 27.56
CA PHE A 65 -3.11 3.24 26.37
C PHE A 65 -2.30 3.72 25.18
N LYS A 66 -1.63 2.79 24.57
CA LYS A 66 -1.12 2.98 23.23
C LYS A 66 -2.31 2.79 22.29
N MET A 67 -2.63 3.79 21.51
CA MET A 67 -3.62 3.66 20.41
C MET A 67 -3.28 2.46 19.49
N ASN A 68 -2.06 1.96 19.60
CA ASN A 68 -1.53 0.82 18.89
C ASN A 68 -2.15 -0.52 19.31
N ASP A 69 -2.46 -0.73 20.59
CA ASP A 69 -2.96 -2.02 21.07
C ASP A 69 -4.43 -2.29 20.68
N GLN A 70 -5.12 -1.27 20.13
CA GLN A 70 -6.50 -1.39 19.66
C GLN A 70 -6.67 -1.30 18.14
N LEU A 71 -5.61 -0.94 17.40
CA LEU A 71 -5.69 -0.84 15.94
C LEU A 71 -5.56 -2.19 15.25
N ALA A 72 -4.82 -3.11 15.85
CA ALA A 72 -4.65 -4.46 15.32
C ALA A 72 -4.22 -5.43 16.45
N SER A 73 -4.64 -6.68 16.36
CA SER A 73 -4.16 -7.77 17.23
C SER A 73 -2.71 -8.16 16.90
N GLU A 74 -2.05 -8.91 17.78
CA GLU A 74 -0.70 -9.43 17.52
C GLU A 74 -0.61 -10.23 16.22
N ASP A 75 -1.63 -11.02 15.91
CA ASP A 75 -1.70 -11.79 14.68
C ASP A 75 -1.84 -10.89 13.45
N GLU A 76 -2.67 -9.84 13.52
CA GLU A 76 -2.81 -8.87 12.43
C GLU A 76 -1.50 -8.11 12.18
N TYR A 77 -0.79 -7.71 13.21
CA TYR A 77 0.56 -7.14 13.07
C TYR A 77 1.54 -8.14 12.45
N ALA A 78 1.47 -9.42 12.80
CA ALA A 78 2.30 -10.46 12.20
C ALA A 78 2.06 -10.60 10.69
N TYR A 79 0.81 -10.55 10.24
CA TYR A 79 0.48 -10.54 8.81
C TYR A 79 1.00 -9.29 8.10
N ILE A 80 0.83 -8.11 8.71
CA ILE A 80 1.35 -6.84 8.15
C ILE A 80 2.88 -6.90 8.03
N ALA A 81 3.57 -7.32 9.09
CA ALA A 81 5.02 -7.47 9.08
C ALA A 81 5.50 -8.47 8.01
N THR A 82 4.80 -9.60 7.85
CA THR A 82 5.10 -10.59 6.80
C THR A 82 4.97 -9.98 5.40
N ALA A 83 3.91 -9.21 5.16
CA ALA A 83 3.70 -8.54 3.88
C ALA A 83 4.79 -7.48 3.59
N ILE A 84 5.13 -6.66 4.59
CA ILE A 84 6.20 -5.65 4.46
C ILE A 84 7.55 -6.32 4.24
N ASN A 85 7.85 -7.40 4.97
CA ASN A 85 9.09 -8.16 4.76
C ASN A 85 9.17 -8.73 3.33
N GLY A 86 8.06 -9.23 2.79
CA GLY A 86 8.00 -9.65 1.38
C GLY A 86 8.31 -8.50 0.42
N LEU A 87 7.78 -7.29 0.65
CA LEU A 87 8.08 -6.12 -0.18
C LEU A 87 9.55 -5.69 -0.08
N LYS A 88 10.21 -5.86 1.07
CA LYS A 88 11.65 -5.57 1.24
C LYS A 88 12.52 -6.40 0.31
N THR A 89 12.13 -7.63 -0.03
CA THR A 89 12.92 -8.50 -0.90
C THR A 89 13.13 -7.94 -2.32
N VAL A 90 12.34 -6.93 -2.70
CA VAL A 90 12.35 -6.39 -4.07
C VAL A 90 12.50 -4.88 -4.15
N THR A 91 12.19 -4.11 -3.10
CA THR A 91 12.11 -2.66 -3.24
C THR A 91 13.37 -1.92 -2.79
N ASN A 92 14.23 -2.52 -1.97
CA ASN A 92 15.37 -1.84 -1.32
C ASN A 92 14.98 -0.43 -0.81
N ASN A 93 13.76 -0.30 -0.31
CA ASN A 93 13.19 0.99 0.07
C ASN A 93 13.37 1.20 1.58
N PRO A 94 14.15 2.20 2.01
CA PRO A 94 14.37 2.47 3.44
C PRO A 94 13.07 2.75 4.21
N VAL A 95 12.02 3.19 3.54
CA VAL A 95 10.69 3.36 4.17
C VAL A 95 10.09 2.01 4.57
N ALA A 96 10.28 0.96 3.77
CA ALA A 96 9.81 -0.38 4.10
C ALA A 96 10.59 -0.97 5.29
N ASP A 97 11.89 -0.70 5.37
CA ASP A 97 12.72 -1.08 6.52
C ASP A 97 12.26 -0.39 7.80
N ASP A 98 12.07 0.91 7.75
CA ASP A 98 11.56 1.74 8.85
C ASP A 98 10.19 1.28 9.36
N ILE A 99 9.26 0.99 8.44
CA ILE A 99 7.92 0.49 8.79
C ILE A 99 8.03 -0.89 9.45
N TYR A 100 8.84 -1.78 8.88
CA TYR A 100 9.06 -3.12 9.43
C TYR A 100 9.60 -3.05 10.86
N GLU A 101 10.65 -2.25 11.10
CA GLU A 101 11.23 -2.05 12.44
C GLU A 101 10.20 -1.48 13.43
N LYS A 102 9.40 -0.49 13.02
CA LYS A 102 8.35 0.09 13.87
C LYS A 102 7.29 -0.94 14.24
N ILE A 103 6.82 -1.73 13.28
CA ILE A 103 5.81 -2.77 13.53
C ILE A 103 6.37 -3.84 14.45
N THR A 104 7.60 -4.29 14.22
CA THR A 104 8.26 -5.32 15.04
C THR A 104 8.58 -4.85 16.45
N ALA A 105 8.78 -3.55 16.64
CA ALA A 105 8.99 -2.96 17.97
C ALA A 105 7.69 -2.82 18.79
N ILE A 106 6.54 -2.70 18.14
CA ILE A 106 5.23 -2.52 18.78
C ILE A 106 4.64 -3.86 19.22
N SER A 107 4.81 -4.91 18.44
CA SER A 107 4.23 -6.22 18.72
C SER A 107 5.31 -7.29 18.86
N LYS A 108 5.09 -8.26 19.78
CA LYS A 108 5.82 -9.52 19.75
C LYS A 108 5.31 -10.29 18.54
N ILE A 109 6.05 -10.22 17.44
CA ILE A 109 5.62 -10.84 16.18
C ILE A 109 5.53 -12.33 16.37
N ASN A 110 4.30 -12.85 16.35
CA ASN A 110 4.06 -14.27 16.21
C ASN A 110 4.43 -14.70 14.79
N ASN A 111 5.05 -15.84 14.66
CA ASN A 111 5.39 -16.42 13.37
C ASN A 111 4.10 -16.81 12.63
N THR A 112 3.80 -16.14 11.52
CA THR A 112 2.64 -16.49 10.67
C THR A 112 2.81 -17.84 9.95
N GLY A 113 4.00 -18.46 10.01
CA GLY A 113 4.32 -19.66 9.23
C GLY A 113 4.41 -19.40 7.73
N MET A 114 4.36 -18.13 7.31
CA MET A 114 4.37 -17.71 5.91
C MET A 114 5.59 -16.84 5.61
N ILE A 115 6.23 -17.09 4.49
CA ILE A 115 7.30 -16.26 3.95
C ILE A 115 6.86 -15.80 2.56
N LEU A 116 6.88 -14.48 2.34
CA LEU A 116 6.64 -13.88 1.04
C LEU A 116 7.97 -13.42 0.45
N ASP A 117 8.26 -13.88 -0.74
CA ASP A 117 9.45 -13.50 -1.51
C ASP A 117 9.00 -12.99 -2.89
N PHE A 118 9.12 -11.68 -3.10
CA PHE A 118 8.82 -11.02 -4.38
C PHE A 118 10.07 -10.68 -5.16
N SER A 119 11.23 -11.23 -4.75
CA SER A 119 12.49 -10.97 -5.42
C SER A 119 12.42 -11.29 -6.91
N VAL A 120 13.23 -10.57 -7.67
CA VAL A 120 13.37 -10.77 -9.10
C VAL A 120 14.65 -11.57 -9.37
N LEU A 121 14.55 -12.55 -10.27
CA LEU A 121 15.68 -13.46 -10.58
C LEU A 121 16.75 -12.82 -11.44
N ARG A 122 16.50 -11.64 -12.02
CA ARG A 122 17.40 -11.00 -12.98
C ARG A 122 18.13 -9.83 -12.32
N GLU A 123 19.43 -9.82 -12.44
CA GLU A 123 20.26 -8.71 -11.98
C GLU A 123 19.87 -7.41 -12.69
N GLY A 124 19.66 -6.34 -11.91
CA GLY A 124 19.25 -5.03 -12.43
C GLY A 124 17.74 -4.74 -12.42
N ASP A 125 16.89 -5.76 -12.25
CA ASP A 125 15.43 -5.56 -12.20
C ASP A 125 14.98 -4.72 -10.98
N GLU A 126 15.74 -4.72 -9.88
CA GLU A 126 15.48 -3.84 -8.73
C GLU A 126 15.58 -2.36 -9.10
N LYS A 127 16.62 -1.98 -9.86
CA LYS A 127 16.79 -0.60 -10.35
C LYS A 127 15.67 -0.22 -11.32
N LEU A 128 15.27 -1.16 -12.17
CA LEU A 128 14.15 -0.97 -13.08
C LEU A 128 12.86 -0.70 -12.33
N LEU A 129 12.56 -1.50 -11.30
CA LEU A 129 11.39 -1.28 -10.44
C LEU A 129 11.40 0.10 -9.78
N GLN A 130 12.52 0.51 -9.19
CA GLN A 130 12.67 1.84 -8.58
C GLN A 130 12.48 2.96 -9.60
N THR A 131 13.06 2.81 -10.80
CA THR A 131 12.91 3.78 -11.90
C THR A 131 11.44 3.92 -12.28
N LEU A 132 10.73 2.81 -12.47
CA LEU A 132 9.31 2.84 -12.83
C LEU A 132 8.43 3.39 -11.70
N GLN A 133 8.69 3.04 -10.44
CA GLN A 133 7.99 3.61 -9.30
C GLN A 133 8.18 5.13 -9.19
N SER A 134 9.40 5.60 -9.46
CA SER A 134 9.70 7.04 -9.50
C SER A 134 8.92 7.73 -10.62
N ALA A 135 8.90 7.15 -11.82
CA ALA A 135 8.15 7.69 -12.96
C ALA A 135 6.64 7.76 -12.68
N VAL A 136 6.06 6.72 -12.08
CA VAL A 136 4.65 6.70 -11.63
C VAL A 136 4.38 7.83 -10.63
N LYS A 137 5.23 7.95 -9.60
CA LYS A 137 5.06 8.96 -8.54
C LYS A 137 5.13 10.38 -9.08
N ASN A 138 6.05 10.63 -10.00
CA ASN A 138 6.30 11.95 -10.58
C ASN A 138 5.47 12.24 -11.84
N LYS A 139 4.62 11.30 -12.26
CA LYS A 139 3.80 11.39 -13.49
C LYS A 139 4.64 11.70 -14.74
N GLN A 140 5.76 11.00 -14.89
CA GLN A 140 6.69 11.18 -16.00
C GLN A 140 6.55 10.06 -17.03
N VAL A 141 6.66 10.41 -18.30
CA VAL A 141 6.60 9.48 -19.42
C VAL A 141 7.86 8.60 -19.44
N VAL A 142 7.69 7.32 -19.76
CA VAL A 142 8.78 6.35 -19.88
C VAL A 142 8.93 5.85 -21.29
N ARG A 143 10.15 5.82 -21.79
CA ARG A 143 10.52 5.23 -23.07
C ARG A 143 11.35 3.96 -22.85
N PHE A 144 11.05 2.92 -23.59
CA PHE A 144 11.75 1.62 -23.50
C PHE A 144 11.61 0.82 -24.80
N THR A 145 12.48 -0.16 -24.96
CA THR A 145 12.41 -1.19 -25.98
C THR A 145 11.67 -2.40 -25.39
N TYR A 146 10.73 -2.98 -26.12
CA TYR A 146 9.91 -4.11 -25.65
C TYR A 146 9.86 -5.22 -26.69
N THR A 147 10.18 -6.44 -26.27
CA THR A 147 10.04 -7.64 -27.07
C THR A 147 8.76 -8.40 -26.69
N ASN A 148 7.82 -8.52 -27.62
CA ASN A 148 6.54 -9.18 -27.39
C ASN A 148 6.65 -10.72 -27.41
N ASN A 149 5.52 -11.42 -27.20
CA ASN A 149 5.48 -12.89 -27.22
C ASN A 149 5.83 -13.51 -28.58
N SER A 150 5.69 -12.75 -29.66
CA SER A 150 5.98 -13.19 -31.03
C SER A 150 7.45 -12.93 -31.42
N GLY A 151 8.26 -12.39 -30.49
CA GLY A 151 9.66 -12.06 -30.76
C GLY A 151 9.85 -10.70 -31.47
N GLU A 152 8.80 -9.92 -31.67
CA GLU A 152 8.91 -8.59 -32.27
C GLU A 152 9.37 -7.58 -31.24
N THR A 153 10.41 -6.84 -31.59
CA THR A 153 10.98 -5.78 -30.74
C THR A 153 10.56 -4.42 -31.28
N ARG A 154 10.02 -3.56 -30.39
CA ARG A 154 9.57 -2.21 -30.73
C ARG A 154 9.87 -1.26 -29.61
N GLN A 155 10.12 -0.01 -29.95
CA GLN A 155 10.17 1.07 -28.97
C GLN A 155 8.76 1.52 -28.57
N HIS A 156 8.62 1.82 -27.30
CA HIS A 156 7.39 2.35 -26.70
C HIS A 156 7.68 3.60 -25.92
N CYS A 157 6.74 4.55 -25.98
CA CYS A 157 6.68 5.75 -25.16
C CYS A 157 5.31 5.71 -24.49
N VAL A 158 5.26 5.65 -23.14
CA VAL A 158 4.04 5.40 -22.39
C VAL A 158 3.99 6.19 -21.09
N GLU A 159 2.80 6.38 -20.56
CA GLU A 159 2.52 6.99 -19.27
C GLU A 159 2.32 5.87 -18.22
N PRO A 160 3.29 5.61 -17.34
CA PRO A 160 3.20 4.53 -16.37
C PRO A 160 2.21 4.85 -15.25
N ILE A 161 1.27 3.93 -15.00
CA ILE A 161 0.20 4.11 -14.00
C ILE A 161 0.52 3.37 -12.70
N ALA A 162 1.05 2.16 -12.81
CA ALA A 162 1.43 1.34 -11.66
C ALA A 162 2.43 0.26 -12.03
N VAL A 163 3.19 -0.18 -11.02
CA VAL A 163 3.97 -1.41 -11.08
C VAL A 163 3.20 -2.49 -10.32
N ILE A 164 3.05 -3.67 -10.91
CA ILE A 164 2.14 -4.71 -10.47
C ILE A 164 2.89 -6.03 -10.39
N TYR A 165 2.74 -6.76 -9.26
CA TYR A 165 3.14 -8.15 -9.18
C TYR A 165 1.92 -9.05 -9.38
N LYS A 166 1.89 -9.81 -10.47
CA LYS A 166 0.79 -10.71 -10.83
C LYS A 166 1.35 -11.89 -11.61
N TRP A 167 0.78 -13.09 -11.42
CA TRP A 167 1.19 -14.32 -12.14
C TRP A 167 2.70 -14.60 -12.05
N TYR A 168 3.24 -14.48 -10.84
CA TYR A 168 4.66 -14.74 -10.54
C TYR A 168 5.63 -13.86 -11.34
N ALA A 169 5.21 -12.66 -11.75
CA ALA A 169 6.05 -11.73 -12.49
C ALA A 169 5.66 -10.27 -12.22
N TRP A 170 6.61 -9.39 -12.43
CA TRP A 170 6.41 -7.95 -12.39
C TRP A 170 5.97 -7.41 -13.74
N TYR A 171 5.00 -6.52 -13.70
CA TYR A 171 4.45 -5.83 -14.87
C TYR A 171 4.36 -4.32 -14.59
N MET A 172 4.45 -3.52 -15.64
CA MET A 172 4.07 -2.11 -15.64
C MET A 172 2.71 -1.98 -16.33
N LEU A 173 1.72 -1.43 -15.63
CA LEU A 173 0.50 -0.92 -16.24
C LEU A 173 0.78 0.49 -16.75
N ALA A 174 0.50 0.75 -18.00
CA ALA A 174 0.73 2.06 -18.60
C ALA A 174 -0.30 2.40 -19.68
N TYR A 175 -0.49 3.69 -19.91
CA TYR A 175 -1.26 4.19 -21.05
C TYR A 175 -0.32 4.40 -22.23
N ASN A 176 -0.63 3.74 -23.33
CA ASN A 176 0.11 3.90 -24.59
C ASN A 176 -0.54 5.02 -25.40
N THR A 177 0.12 6.15 -25.49
CA THR A 177 -0.40 7.36 -26.17
C THR A 177 -0.63 7.14 -27.67
N ALA A 178 0.27 6.36 -28.33
CA ALA A 178 0.12 6.08 -29.75
C ALA A 178 -1.05 5.15 -30.06
N LYS A 179 -1.42 4.27 -29.13
CA LYS A 179 -2.55 3.35 -29.27
C LYS A 179 -3.82 3.81 -28.56
N GLN A 180 -3.72 4.87 -27.75
CA GLN A 180 -4.81 5.40 -26.92
C GLN A 180 -5.47 4.35 -26.03
N ASP A 181 -4.65 3.42 -25.47
CA ASP A 181 -5.14 2.26 -24.75
C ASP A 181 -4.24 1.92 -23.56
N TYR A 182 -4.82 1.33 -22.50
CA TYR A 182 -4.07 0.82 -21.36
C TYR A 182 -3.51 -0.56 -21.65
N ARG A 183 -2.25 -0.76 -21.32
CA ARG A 183 -1.53 -2.01 -21.56
C ARG A 183 -0.65 -2.38 -20.41
N THR A 184 -0.45 -3.68 -20.24
CA THR A 184 0.51 -4.24 -19.30
C THR A 184 1.77 -4.70 -20.04
N TYR A 185 2.92 -4.32 -19.51
CA TYR A 185 4.23 -4.67 -20.04
C TYR A 185 4.99 -5.50 -19.01
N LYS A 186 5.40 -6.70 -19.36
CA LYS A 186 6.18 -7.57 -18.46
C LYS A 186 7.60 -7.03 -18.32
N LEU A 187 8.07 -6.76 -17.09
CA LEU A 187 9.35 -6.09 -16.86
C LEU A 187 10.54 -6.81 -17.49
N VAL A 188 10.59 -8.15 -17.38
CA VAL A 188 11.68 -8.95 -17.95
C VAL A 188 11.84 -8.86 -19.49
N ARG A 189 10.90 -8.20 -20.16
CA ARG A 189 10.91 -7.97 -21.63
C ARG A 189 11.19 -6.51 -21.99
N MET A 190 11.45 -5.69 -20.99
CA MET A 190 11.77 -4.27 -21.18
C MET A 190 13.28 -4.11 -21.17
N GLU A 191 13.79 -3.34 -22.12
CA GLU A 191 15.21 -2.99 -22.25
C GLU A 191 15.32 -1.48 -22.48
N ASP A 192 16.47 -0.90 -22.16
CA ASP A 192 16.79 0.53 -22.38
C ASP A 192 15.74 1.49 -21.80
N VAL A 193 15.28 1.21 -20.58
CA VAL A 193 14.23 2.00 -19.91
C VAL A 193 14.80 3.34 -19.47
N CYS A 194 14.19 4.44 -19.92
CA CYS A 194 14.54 5.77 -19.51
C CYS A 194 13.27 6.62 -19.22
N ILE A 195 13.35 7.43 -18.18
CA ILE A 195 12.34 8.46 -17.89
C ILE A 195 12.62 9.64 -18.83
N THR A 196 11.58 10.20 -19.44
CA THR A 196 11.68 11.41 -20.26
C THR A 196 11.35 12.65 -19.43
N GLU A 197 11.57 13.81 -19.98
CA GLU A 197 11.17 15.09 -19.37
C GLU A 197 9.67 15.39 -19.59
N ASP A 198 8.99 14.59 -20.41
CA ASP A 198 7.59 14.77 -20.72
C ASP A 198 6.70 14.35 -19.55
N GLU A 199 5.68 15.15 -19.28
CA GLU A 199 4.63 14.85 -18.31
C GLU A 199 3.49 14.06 -18.98
N PHE A 200 2.59 13.52 -18.16
CA PHE A 200 1.41 12.83 -18.65
C PHE A 200 0.51 13.73 -19.48
N SER A 201 -0.03 13.20 -20.56
CA SER A 201 -0.93 13.94 -21.46
C SER A 201 -2.31 14.18 -20.84
N LYS A 202 -2.70 13.39 -19.82
CA LYS A 202 -4.00 13.46 -19.15
C LYS A 202 -3.95 12.87 -17.74
N GLU A 203 -5.00 13.12 -16.95
CA GLU A 203 -5.23 12.38 -15.73
C GLU A 203 -5.79 10.98 -16.03
N HIS A 204 -5.31 9.99 -15.30
CA HIS A 204 -5.73 8.60 -15.44
C HIS A 204 -6.61 8.17 -14.26
N ARG A 205 -7.47 7.18 -14.52
CA ARG A 205 -8.23 6.47 -13.48
C ARG A 205 -7.28 5.70 -12.57
N SER A 206 -7.79 5.24 -11.44
CA SER A 206 -6.99 4.41 -10.52
C SER A 206 -6.50 3.13 -11.23
N ALA A 207 -5.31 2.65 -10.84
CA ALA A 207 -4.78 1.40 -11.39
C ALA A 207 -5.73 0.22 -11.18
N GLN A 208 -6.43 0.18 -10.03
CA GLN A 208 -7.38 -0.87 -9.70
C GLN A 208 -8.59 -0.89 -10.63
N ASP A 209 -9.16 0.27 -10.95
CA ASP A 209 -10.30 0.37 -11.87
C ASP A 209 -9.92 -0.10 -13.28
N ILE A 210 -8.73 0.30 -13.75
CA ILE A 210 -8.23 -0.12 -15.06
C ILE A 210 -8.01 -1.63 -15.11
N LEU A 211 -7.44 -2.22 -14.05
CA LEU A 211 -7.22 -3.66 -13.98
C LEU A 211 -8.52 -4.45 -13.93
N ASN A 212 -9.52 -3.98 -13.18
CA ASN A 212 -10.83 -4.61 -13.11
C ASN A 212 -11.51 -4.64 -14.48
N ASP A 213 -11.43 -3.55 -15.26
CA ASP A 213 -11.97 -3.50 -16.62
C ASP A 213 -11.22 -4.46 -17.56
N CYS A 214 -9.90 -4.56 -17.43
CA CYS A 214 -9.10 -5.50 -18.21
C CYS A 214 -9.48 -6.95 -17.88
N ASP A 215 -9.56 -7.32 -16.60
CA ASP A 215 -9.90 -8.68 -16.18
C ASP A 215 -11.32 -9.08 -16.63
N ASN A 216 -12.29 -8.17 -16.55
CA ASN A 216 -13.66 -8.39 -17.05
C ASN A 216 -13.70 -8.59 -18.59
N SER A 217 -12.85 -7.89 -19.34
CA SER A 217 -12.76 -8.06 -20.80
C SER A 217 -12.13 -9.40 -21.20
N TYR A 218 -11.31 -10.01 -20.37
CA TYR A 218 -10.72 -11.34 -20.58
C TYR A 218 -11.72 -12.47 -20.25
N GLN A 219 -12.59 -12.30 -19.25
CA GLN A 219 -13.59 -13.32 -18.87
C GLN A 219 -14.68 -13.53 -19.94
N GLY A 220 -14.87 -12.57 -20.83
CA GLY A 220 -15.84 -12.68 -21.95
C GLY A 220 -15.33 -13.41 -23.20
N LYS A 221 -14.05 -13.77 -23.24
CA LYS A 221 -13.45 -14.52 -24.34
C LYS A 221 -12.95 -15.86 -23.85
N ASP A 222 -13.86 -16.81 -23.70
CA ASP A 222 -13.52 -18.23 -23.54
C ASP A 222 -12.85 -18.75 -24.83
N ILE A 223 -11.60 -18.33 -25.06
CA ILE A 223 -10.73 -18.96 -26.06
C ILE A 223 -10.02 -20.13 -25.37
N SER A 224 -10.79 -21.17 -25.08
CA SER A 224 -10.21 -22.43 -24.66
C SER A 224 -9.63 -23.13 -25.89
N THR A 225 -8.34 -23.05 -26.05
CA THR A 225 -7.61 -23.85 -27.06
C THR A 225 -7.25 -25.17 -26.41
N ARG A 226 -7.81 -26.28 -26.94
CA ARG A 226 -7.44 -27.63 -26.49
C ARG A 226 -6.05 -27.95 -27.02
N VAL A 227 -5.03 -27.91 -26.16
CA VAL A 227 -3.65 -28.30 -26.51
C VAL A 227 -3.44 -29.74 -26.04
N ARG A 228 -3.00 -30.60 -26.98
CA ARG A 228 -2.58 -31.97 -26.67
C ARG A 228 -1.06 -31.98 -26.57
N MET A 229 -0.52 -32.14 -25.36
CA MET A 229 0.92 -32.24 -25.13
C MET A 229 1.32 -33.70 -24.88
N ARG A 230 2.40 -34.12 -25.48
CA ARG A 230 3.05 -35.40 -25.21
C ARG A 230 4.25 -35.15 -24.31
N CYS A 231 4.14 -35.53 -23.03
CA CYS A 231 5.23 -35.40 -22.08
C CYS A 231 5.98 -36.70 -21.97
N CYS A 232 7.31 -36.68 -22.08
CA CYS A 232 8.18 -37.81 -21.88
C CYS A 232 8.83 -37.75 -20.49
N GLY A 233 8.79 -38.87 -19.74
CA GLY A 233 9.51 -39.02 -18.48
C GLY A 233 9.05 -38.06 -17.37
N ASN A 234 9.99 -37.48 -16.62
CA ASN A 234 9.76 -36.71 -15.42
C ASN A 234 9.14 -35.32 -15.63
N ALA A 235 8.73 -34.95 -16.84
CA ALA A 235 8.12 -33.66 -17.14
C ALA A 235 6.65 -33.56 -16.70
N ILE A 236 6.00 -34.68 -16.34
CA ILE A 236 4.57 -34.74 -15.96
C ILE A 236 4.26 -33.85 -14.71
N HIS A 237 5.20 -33.74 -13.80
CA HIS A 237 5.02 -32.94 -12.56
C HIS A 237 5.21 -31.43 -12.75
N ARG A 238 5.62 -30.96 -13.94
CA ARG A 238 5.85 -29.53 -14.24
C ARG A 238 4.71 -28.87 -15.03
N ILE A 239 3.68 -29.64 -15.36
CA ILE A 239 2.52 -29.16 -16.13
C ILE A 239 1.29 -29.30 -15.23
N LYS A 240 0.96 -28.21 -14.54
CA LYS A 240 -0.34 -28.00 -13.88
C LYS A 240 -0.96 -26.73 -14.41
#